data_2eabded7100e0cd6b3062b7ee8631a4c
#
_entry.id   2eabded7100e0cd6b3062b7ee8631a4c
#
_cell.length_a   1.000
_cell.length_b   1.000
_cell.length_c   1.000
_cell.angle_alpha   90.00
_cell.angle_beta   90.00
_cell.angle_gamma   90.00
#
_symmetry.space_group_name_H-M   'P 1'
#
loop_
_entity.id
_entity.type
_entity.pdbx_description
1 polymer ?
#
loop_
_entity_poly.entity_id
_entity_poly.type
_entity_poly.pdbx_seq_one_letter_code
_entity_poly.pdbx_strand_id
1 'polypeptide(L)'
;MRYEALKAGLAFAIVLPVLAGCSSMGSMSSYGGKQQQVAVVANIGDYTADAALAEAKGHFKSGDFGHSAALYQRVVELSPKNAEGYIGLSASYDRLRRFDLSDRVYMALFKIIGGTAQYYNNVGYSYMLRGNLTAALTNFRKAEKLDPDNVVVANNIQILANAAQANRA
;
A
#
# COMPACT_ATOMS: atom_id res chain seq x y z
N MET A 1 34.17 -68.96 25.02
CA MET A 1 33.04 -68.03 25.01
C MET A 1 33.60 -66.64 24.77
N ARG A 2 33.39 -66.10 23.56
CA ARG A 2 34.01 -64.85 23.08
C ARG A 2 32.96 -63.77 23.20
N TYR A 3 33.27 -62.68 23.91
CA TYR A 3 32.44 -61.45 23.96
C TYR A 3 32.98 -60.49 22.88
N GLU A 4 32.20 -60.25 21.88
CA GLU A 4 32.42 -59.21 20.91
C GLU A 4 31.88 -57.89 21.44
N ALA A 5 32.77 -56.92 21.65
CA ALA A 5 32.44 -55.58 22.10
C ALA A 5 31.94 -54.70 20.95
N LEU A 6 30.69 -54.29 21.04
CA LEU A 6 30.08 -53.37 20.09
C LEU A 6 30.54 -51.92 20.38
N LYS A 7 31.35 -51.35 19.45
CA LYS A 7 31.77 -49.93 19.54
C LYS A 7 30.64 -49.05 19.00
N ALA A 8 29.92 -48.38 19.88
CA ALA A 8 28.99 -47.30 19.52
C ALA A 8 29.75 -46.01 19.27
N GLY A 9 29.86 -45.61 18.03
CA GLY A 9 30.40 -44.29 17.63
C GLY A 9 29.38 -43.19 17.85
N LEU A 10 29.68 -42.28 18.78
CA LEU A 10 28.87 -41.09 19.06
C LEU A 10 29.22 -40.02 18.00
N ALA A 11 28.35 -39.85 17.02
CA ALA A 11 28.46 -38.74 16.07
C ALA A 11 27.93 -37.46 16.72
N PHE A 12 28.83 -36.54 17.04
CA PHE A 12 28.52 -35.22 17.57
C PHE A 12 28.12 -34.31 16.40
N ALA A 13 26.80 -34.09 16.21
CA ALA A 13 26.30 -33.13 15.24
C ALA A 13 26.43 -31.72 15.85
N ILE A 14 27.39 -30.95 15.34
CA ILE A 14 27.54 -29.52 15.65
C ILE A 14 26.44 -28.77 14.91
N VAL A 15 25.39 -28.37 15.60
CA VAL A 15 24.39 -27.44 15.10
C VAL A 15 24.93 -26.03 15.27
N LEU A 16 25.40 -25.42 14.16
CA LEU A 16 25.74 -24.01 14.11
C LEU A 16 24.45 -23.19 14.09
N PRO A 17 24.25 -22.21 15.02
CA PRO A 17 23.15 -21.30 14.94
C PRO A 17 23.42 -20.31 13.77
N VAL A 18 22.59 -20.38 12.73
CA VAL A 18 22.54 -19.34 11.70
C VAL A 18 21.91 -18.11 12.35
N LEU A 19 22.74 -17.15 12.75
CA LEU A 19 22.31 -15.81 13.11
C LEU A 19 21.77 -15.13 11.85
N ALA A 20 20.47 -15.23 11.64
CA ALA A 20 19.76 -14.39 10.66
C ALA A 20 19.79 -12.96 11.20
N GLY A 21 20.80 -12.20 10.81
CA GLY A 21 20.90 -10.78 11.07
C GLY A 21 19.75 -10.07 10.37
N CYS A 22 18.79 -9.55 11.13
CA CYS A 22 17.83 -8.57 10.65
C CYS A 22 18.57 -7.26 10.37
N SER A 23 19.09 -7.12 9.17
CA SER A 23 19.52 -5.81 8.66
C SER A 23 18.28 -5.09 8.15
N SER A 24 17.64 -4.34 9.04
CA SER A 24 16.64 -3.34 8.68
C SER A 24 17.34 -2.10 8.10
N MET A 25 17.92 -2.26 6.92
CA MET A 25 18.20 -1.11 6.05
C MET A 25 17.00 -0.94 5.16
N GLY A 26 16.18 0.09 5.45
CA GLY A 26 15.08 0.52 4.62
C GLY A 26 15.58 0.98 3.25
N SER A 27 15.87 0.05 2.38
CA SER A 27 16.09 0.35 0.97
C SER A 27 14.73 0.60 0.33
N MET A 28 14.52 1.80 -0.21
CA MET A 28 13.37 2.18 -1.06
C MET A 28 13.35 1.42 -2.40
N SER A 29 13.83 0.20 -2.46
CA SER A 29 13.78 -0.66 -3.64
C SER A 29 12.49 -1.50 -3.64
N SER A 30 11.32 -0.87 -3.51
CA SER A 30 10.05 -1.58 -3.43
C SER A 30 9.11 -1.34 -4.61
N TYR A 31 9.62 -1.01 -5.79
CA TYR A 31 8.78 -0.96 -6.99
C TYR A 31 8.36 -2.34 -7.53
N GLY A 32 8.88 -3.46 -6.96
CA GLY A 32 8.65 -4.83 -7.41
C GLY A 32 7.87 -5.75 -6.46
N GLY A 33 7.15 -5.21 -5.48
CA GLY A 33 6.39 -6.02 -4.50
C GLY A 33 5.24 -6.83 -5.14
N LYS A 34 4.93 -7.99 -4.52
CA LYS A 34 3.79 -8.83 -4.96
C LYS A 34 2.47 -8.16 -4.64
N GLN A 35 1.45 -8.43 -5.47
CA GLN A 35 0.06 -8.06 -5.17
C GLN A 35 -0.42 -8.80 -3.91
N GLN A 36 -1.12 -8.06 -3.04
CA GLN A 36 -1.73 -8.60 -1.84
C GLN A 36 -3.26 -8.69 -2.04
N GLN A 37 -3.89 -9.57 -1.26
CA GLN A 37 -5.33 -9.79 -1.37
C GLN A 37 -6.11 -8.81 -0.48
N VAL A 38 -7.33 -8.52 -0.90
CA VAL A 38 -8.34 -7.89 -0.04
C VAL A 38 -8.77 -8.91 1.00
N ALA A 39 -8.86 -8.48 2.26
CA ALA A 39 -9.28 -9.36 3.35
C ALA A 39 -10.78 -9.68 3.26
N VAL A 40 -11.15 -10.80 3.86
CA VAL A 40 -12.56 -11.13 4.10
C VAL A 40 -12.93 -10.63 5.50
N VAL A 41 -13.87 -9.69 5.56
CA VAL A 41 -14.38 -9.14 6.84
C VAL A 41 -15.64 -9.92 7.23
N ALA A 42 -15.62 -10.52 8.43
CA ALA A 42 -16.80 -11.20 8.95
C ALA A 42 -17.96 -10.20 9.13
N ASN A 43 -19.17 -10.63 8.78
CA ASN A 43 -20.39 -9.83 8.96
C ASN A 43 -20.34 -8.42 8.35
N ILE A 44 -19.59 -8.25 7.26
CA ILE A 44 -19.45 -6.94 6.61
C ILE A 44 -20.81 -6.34 6.21
N GLY A 45 -21.82 -7.19 6.00
CA GLY A 45 -23.18 -6.79 5.70
C GLY A 45 -23.87 -5.98 6.81
N ASP A 46 -23.46 -6.17 8.08
CA ASP A 46 -24.04 -5.52 9.26
C ASP A 46 -23.52 -4.09 9.47
N TYR A 47 -22.46 -3.71 8.77
CA TYR A 47 -21.89 -2.38 8.89
C TYR A 47 -22.76 -1.32 8.25
N THR A 48 -22.98 -0.23 8.99
CA THR A 48 -23.42 1.04 8.41
C THR A 48 -22.28 1.73 7.67
N ALA A 49 -22.58 2.70 6.79
CA ALA A 49 -21.54 3.44 6.07
C ALA A 49 -20.55 4.14 7.01
N ASP A 50 -21.05 4.76 8.09
CA ASP A 50 -20.22 5.49 9.06
C ASP A 50 -19.33 4.54 9.88
N ALA A 51 -19.87 3.42 10.33
CA ALA A 51 -19.10 2.42 11.07
C ALA A 51 -18.00 1.81 10.17
N ALA A 52 -18.35 1.44 8.95
CA ALA A 52 -17.38 0.93 7.97
C ALA A 52 -16.29 1.96 7.67
N LEU A 53 -16.65 3.25 7.52
CA LEU A 53 -15.69 4.33 7.28
C LEU A 53 -14.71 4.51 8.44
N ALA A 54 -15.23 4.51 9.67
CA ALA A 54 -14.40 4.68 10.86
C ALA A 54 -13.39 3.53 11.02
N GLU A 55 -13.83 2.28 10.87
CA GLU A 55 -12.95 1.11 10.96
C GLU A 55 -11.98 1.03 9.79
N ALA A 56 -12.43 1.35 8.56
CA ALA A 56 -11.55 1.39 7.39
C ALA A 56 -10.35 2.32 7.60
N LYS A 57 -10.59 3.52 8.18
CA LYS A 57 -9.52 4.47 8.54
C LYS A 57 -8.57 3.89 9.59
N GLY A 58 -9.11 3.20 10.59
CA GLY A 58 -8.33 2.53 11.63
C GLY A 58 -7.38 1.49 11.04
N HIS A 59 -7.90 0.59 10.20
CA HIS A 59 -7.11 -0.43 9.50
C HIS A 59 -6.09 0.18 8.55
N PHE A 60 -6.45 1.25 7.82
CA PHE A 60 -5.48 1.96 6.96
C PHE A 60 -4.31 2.51 7.76
N LYS A 61 -4.59 3.16 8.89
CA LYS A 61 -3.58 3.75 9.79
C LYS A 61 -2.65 2.69 10.39
N SER A 62 -3.17 1.49 10.69
CA SER A 62 -2.37 0.37 11.21
C SER A 62 -1.60 -0.40 10.13
N GLY A 63 -1.78 -0.04 8.85
CA GLY A 63 -1.14 -0.74 7.72
C GLY A 63 -1.86 -2.01 7.28
N ASP A 64 -3.01 -2.32 7.83
CA ASP A 64 -3.86 -3.44 7.44
C ASP A 64 -4.74 -3.06 6.24
N PHE A 65 -4.10 -2.95 5.09
CA PHE A 65 -4.74 -2.47 3.86
C PHE A 65 -5.76 -3.46 3.29
N GLY A 66 -5.67 -4.74 3.65
CA GLY A 66 -6.62 -5.76 3.24
C GLY A 66 -8.01 -5.52 3.83
N HIS A 67 -8.11 -5.39 5.14
CA HIS A 67 -9.36 -5.05 5.84
C HIS A 67 -9.82 -3.64 5.51
N SER A 68 -8.88 -2.68 5.44
CA SER A 68 -9.18 -1.31 5.03
C SER A 68 -9.89 -1.27 3.67
N ALA A 69 -9.39 -1.99 2.66
CA ALA A 69 -10.00 -2.05 1.34
C ALA A 69 -11.42 -2.64 1.38
N ALA A 70 -11.63 -3.75 2.12
CA ALA A 70 -12.94 -4.37 2.24
C ALA A 70 -13.97 -3.43 2.87
N LEU A 71 -13.57 -2.72 3.94
CA LEU A 71 -14.46 -1.80 4.64
C LEU A 71 -14.74 -0.53 3.82
N TYR A 72 -13.74 0.07 3.15
CA TYR A 72 -13.99 1.16 2.22
C TYR A 72 -14.86 0.74 1.03
N GLN A 73 -14.72 -0.51 0.54
CA GLN A 73 -15.62 -1.06 -0.45
C GLN A 73 -17.08 -1.03 0.06
N ARG A 74 -17.31 -1.45 1.32
CA ARG A 74 -18.62 -1.37 1.95
C ARG A 74 -19.16 0.07 2.02
N VAL A 75 -18.29 1.06 2.34
CA VAL A 75 -18.67 2.48 2.34
C VAL A 75 -19.20 2.92 0.99
N VAL A 76 -18.50 2.62 -0.11
CA VAL A 76 -18.91 3.07 -1.45
C VAL A 76 -20.14 2.33 -1.96
N GLU A 77 -20.38 1.11 -1.51
CA GLU A 77 -21.62 0.36 -1.78
C GLU A 77 -22.83 1.01 -1.12
N LEU A 78 -22.70 1.39 0.16
CA LEU A 78 -23.78 2.00 0.93
C LEU A 78 -23.97 3.49 0.61
N SER A 79 -22.91 4.16 0.21
CA SER A 79 -22.87 5.61 -0.02
C SER A 79 -22.12 5.93 -1.32
N PRO A 80 -22.72 5.70 -2.51
CA PRO A 80 -22.02 5.80 -3.81
C PRO A 80 -21.53 7.21 -4.20
N LYS A 81 -21.85 8.23 -3.42
CA LYS A 81 -21.35 9.62 -3.61
C LYS A 81 -20.35 10.05 -2.53
N ASN A 82 -19.99 9.16 -1.63
CA ASN A 82 -19.02 9.46 -0.57
C ASN A 82 -17.60 9.48 -1.13
N ALA A 83 -17.09 10.67 -1.44
CA ALA A 83 -15.74 10.84 -2.00
C ALA A 83 -14.64 10.26 -1.10
N GLU A 84 -14.77 10.38 0.23
CA GLU A 84 -13.81 9.86 1.19
C GLU A 84 -13.68 8.32 1.11
N GLY A 85 -14.81 7.62 0.93
CA GLY A 85 -14.83 6.17 0.70
C GLY A 85 -14.02 5.77 -0.53
N TYR A 86 -14.19 6.49 -1.66
CA TYR A 86 -13.41 6.21 -2.88
C TYR A 86 -11.92 6.56 -2.72
N ILE A 87 -11.60 7.66 -2.02
CA ILE A 87 -10.20 8.04 -1.73
C ILE A 87 -9.52 6.96 -0.89
N GLY A 88 -10.15 6.50 0.18
CA GLY A 88 -9.61 5.46 1.03
C GLY A 88 -9.50 4.10 0.32
N LEU A 89 -10.51 3.75 -0.48
CA LEU A 89 -10.50 2.50 -1.27
C LEU A 89 -9.36 2.48 -2.30
N SER A 90 -9.22 3.56 -3.08
CA SER A 90 -8.13 3.65 -4.07
C SER A 90 -6.75 3.60 -3.40
N ALA A 91 -6.58 4.33 -2.29
CA ALA A 91 -5.34 4.30 -1.52
C ALA A 91 -5.03 2.91 -0.94
N SER A 92 -6.04 2.20 -0.43
CA SER A 92 -5.88 0.82 0.09
C SER A 92 -5.46 -0.14 -1.02
N TYR A 93 -6.10 -0.07 -2.20
CA TYR A 93 -5.69 -0.87 -3.35
C TYR A 93 -4.29 -0.55 -3.85
N ASP A 94 -3.88 0.71 -3.85
CA ASP A 94 -2.52 1.12 -4.20
C ASP A 94 -1.48 0.50 -3.23
N ARG A 95 -1.77 0.48 -1.94
CA ARG A 95 -0.91 -0.13 -0.92
C ARG A 95 -0.86 -1.66 -1.03
N LEU A 96 -1.95 -2.30 -1.46
CA LEU A 96 -2.02 -3.72 -1.81
C LEU A 96 -1.38 -4.02 -3.18
N ARG A 97 -0.93 -3.01 -3.93
CA ARG A 97 -0.43 -3.12 -5.30
C ARG A 97 -1.46 -3.64 -6.30
N ARG A 98 -2.74 -3.52 -5.96
CA ARG A 98 -3.86 -3.84 -6.83
C ARG A 98 -4.22 -2.62 -7.69
N PHE A 99 -3.26 -2.23 -8.52
CA PHE A 99 -3.36 -1.04 -9.35
C PHE A 99 -4.49 -1.13 -10.40
N ASP A 100 -4.82 -2.33 -10.82
CA ASP A 100 -5.98 -2.62 -11.68
C ASP A 100 -7.31 -2.20 -11.02
N LEU A 101 -7.43 -2.41 -9.71
CA LEU A 101 -8.60 -2.02 -8.93
C LEU A 101 -8.56 -0.52 -8.59
N SER A 102 -7.40 0.01 -8.17
CA SER A 102 -7.29 1.43 -7.84
C SER A 102 -7.62 2.33 -9.03
N ASP A 103 -7.20 1.96 -10.26
CA ASP A 103 -7.51 2.72 -11.47
C ASP A 103 -9.03 2.85 -11.72
N ARG A 104 -9.78 1.75 -11.51
CA ARG A 104 -11.25 1.77 -11.63
C ARG A 104 -11.88 2.68 -10.58
N VAL A 105 -11.35 2.65 -9.35
CA VAL A 105 -11.84 3.50 -8.26
C VAL A 105 -11.52 4.96 -8.54
N TYR A 106 -10.31 5.30 -9.05
CA TYR A 106 -9.98 6.66 -9.47
C TYR A 106 -10.88 7.17 -10.59
N MET A 107 -11.24 6.34 -11.57
CA MET A 107 -12.20 6.73 -12.60
C MET A 107 -13.60 7.06 -12.01
N ALA A 108 -14.04 6.30 -11.02
CA ALA A 108 -15.30 6.58 -10.31
C ALA A 108 -15.20 7.85 -9.47
N LEU A 109 -14.10 8.03 -8.73
CA LEU A 109 -13.82 9.22 -7.92
C LEU A 109 -13.82 10.50 -8.78
N PHE A 110 -13.22 10.47 -9.97
CA PHE A 110 -13.21 11.61 -10.89
C PHE A 110 -14.62 12.10 -11.24
N LYS A 111 -15.60 11.20 -11.37
CA LYS A 111 -16.99 11.57 -11.64
C LYS A 111 -17.67 12.25 -10.45
N ILE A 112 -17.12 12.10 -9.25
CA ILE A 112 -17.68 12.67 -7.99
C ILE A 112 -17.05 14.01 -7.68
N ILE A 113 -15.72 14.11 -7.73
CA ILE A 113 -14.98 15.31 -7.29
C ILE A 113 -14.29 16.06 -8.45
N GLY A 114 -14.33 15.51 -9.66
CA GLY A 114 -13.62 16.09 -10.80
C GLY A 114 -12.10 16.05 -10.66
N GLY A 115 -11.43 16.87 -11.46
CA GLY A 115 -9.98 17.02 -11.45
C GLY A 115 -9.50 18.03 -10.40
N THR A 116 -9.74 17.76 -9.13
CA THR A 116 -9.27 18.57 -8.00
C THR A 116 -7.77 18.35 -7.72
N ALA A 117 -7.14 19.26 -6.95
CA ALA A 117 -5.76 19.09 -6.50
C ALA A 117 -5.59 17.77 -5.73
N GLN A 118 -6.53 17.43 -4.85
CA GLN A 118 -6.53 16.17 -4.11
C GLN A 118 -6.58 14.96 -5.04
N TYR A 119 -7.45 14.99 -6.08
CA TYR A 119 -7.53 13.91 -7.06
C TYR A 119 -6.19 13.68 -7.75
N TYR A 120 -5.62 14.76 -8.33
CA TYR A 120 -4.35 14.63 -9.05
C TYR A 120 -3.19 14.25 -8.14
N ASN A 121 -3.16 14.72 -6.90
CA ASN A 121 -2.16 14.30 -5.91
C ASN A 121 -2.23 12.79 -5.64
N ASN A 122 -3.42 12.25 -5.43
CA ASN A 122 -3.61 10.82 -5.13
C ASN A 122 -3.26 9.94 -6.35
N VAL A 123 -3.67 10.34 -7.56
CA VAL A 123 -3.29 9.65 -8.80
C VAL A 123 -1.78 9.72 -9.02
N GLY A 124 -1.16 10.88 -8.76
CA GLY A 124 0.30 11.03 -8.82
C GLY A 124 1.01 10.08 -7.86
N TYR A 125 0.53 9.96 -6.63
CA TYR A 125 1.07 9.03 -5.64
C TYR A 125 0.93 7.56 -6.10
N SER A 126 -0.21 7.18 -6.66
CA SER A 126 -0.43 5.86 -7.25
C SER A 126 0.59 5.53 -8.34
N TYR A 127 0.85 6.47 -9.26
CA TYR A 127 1.89 6.29 -10.29
C TYR A 127 3.30 6.20 -9.69
N MET A 128 3.58 6.95 -8.63
CA MET A 128 4.86 6.85 -7.93
C MET A 128 5.06 5.45 -7.33
N LEU A 129 4.03 4.88 -6.70
CA LEU A 129 4.07 3.50 -6.16
C LEU A 129 4.29 2.43 -7.23
N ARG A 130 3.89 2.70 -8.47
CA ARG A 130 4.12 1.82 -9.65
C ARG A 130 5.51 2.00 -10.25
N GLY A 131 6.29 2.98 -9.80
CA GLY A 131 7.57 3.34 -10.40
C GLY A 131 7.45 4.19 -11.67
N ASN A 132 6.25 4.62 -12.07
CA ASN A 132 6.06 5.51 -13.20
C ASN A 132 6.25 6.98 -12.78
N LEU A 133 7.52 7.36 -12.60
CA LEU A 133 7.88 8.68 -12.05
C LEU A 133 7.46 9.83 -12.97
N THR A 134 7.43 9.62 -14.29
CA THR A 134 7.00 10.64 -15.26
C THR A 134 5.50 10.93 -15.12
N ALA A 135 4.67 9.89 -15.06
CA ALA A 135 3.24 10.08 -14.87
C ALA A 135 2.93 10.64 -13.48
N ALA A 136 3.68 10.23 -12.43
CA ALA A 136 3.57 10.79 -11.09
C ALA A 136 3.83 12.30 -11.10
N LEU A 137 4.97 12.74 -11.67
CA LEU A 137 5.31 14.16 -11.77
C LEU A 137 4.25 14.97 -12.52
N THR A 138 3.75 14.42 -13.64
CA THR A 138 2.69 15.09 -14.44
C THR A 138 1.45 15.35 -13.58
N ASN A 139 1.04 14.39 -12.76
CA ASN A 139 -0.14 14.56 -11.91
C ASN A 139 0.13 15.47 -10.71
N PHE A 140 1.30 15.37 -10.06
CA PHE A 140 1.66 16.30 -8.98
C PHE A 140 1.73 17.75 -9.47
N ARG A 141 2.24 18.01 -10.68
CA ARG A 141 2.24 19.35 -11.28
C ARG A 141 0.84 19.88 -11.57
N LYS A 142 -0.11 19.00 -11.95
CA LYS A 142 -1.51 19.42 -12.07
C LYS A 142 -2.10 19.78 -10.70
N ALA A 143 -1.79 19.00 -9.65
CA ALA A 143 -2.22 19.28 -8.29
C ALA A 143 -1.64 20.62 -7.79
N GLU A 144 -0.34 20.84 -7.96
CA GLU A 144 0.37 22.07 -7.59
C GLU A 144 -0.23 23.32 -8.29
N LYS A 145 -0.55 23.20 -9.58
CA LYS A 145 -1.19 24.30 -10.33
C LYS A 145 -2.57 24.67 -9.79
N LEU A 146 -3.31 23.69 -9.25
CA LEU A 146 -4.66 23.89 -8.68
C LEU A 146 -4.64 24.38 -7.23
N ASP A 147 -3.59 24.01 -6.49
CA ASP A 147 -3.40 24.39 -5.09
C ASP A 147 -1.90 24.54 -4.81
N PRO A 148 -1.33 25.75 -5.12
CA PRO A 148 0.11 25.98 -5.04
C PRO A 148 0.68 25.90 -3.63
N ASP A 149 -0.13 26.19 -2.62
CA ASP A 149 0.29 26.24 -1.22
C ASP A 149 0.13 24.88 -0.50
N ASN A 150 -0.21 23.82 -1.24
CA ASN A 150 -0.45 22.52 -0.68
C ASN A 150 0.86 21.80 -0.30
N VAL A 151 1.14 21.81 1.00
CA VAL A 151 2.38 21.19 1.54
C VAL A 151 2.50 19.69 1.25
N VAL A 152 1.36 18.98 1.12
CA VAL A 152 1.36 17.53 0.79
C VAL A 152 1.81 17.32 -0.64
N VAL A 153 1.35 18.15 -1.58
CA VAL A 153 1.75 18.09 -3.00
C VAL A 153 3.25 18.43 -3.12
N ALA A 154 3.70 19.50 -2.46
CA ALA A 154 5.11 19.90 -2.45
C ALA A 154 6.02 18.77 -1.90
N ASN A 155 5.63 18.15 -0.80
CA ASN A 155 6.35 17.02 -0.22
C ASN A 155 6.43 15.82 -1.17
N ASN A 156 5.33 15.49 -1.86
CA ASN A 156 5.30 14.38 -2.82
C ASN A 156 6.20 14.65 -4.03
N ILE A 157 6.26 15.89 -4.52
CA ILE A 157 7.20 16.30 -5.58
C ILE A 157 8.65 16.14 -5.09
N GLN A 158 8.95 16.54 -3.85
CA GLN A 158 10.30 16.39 -3.29
C GLN A 158 10.69 14.91 -3.13
N ILE A 159 9.79 14.06 -2.63
CA ILE A 159 10.03 12.61 -2.53
C ILE A 159 10.31 12.01 -3.91
N LEU A 160 9.55 12.43 -4.93
CA LEU A 160 9.74 11.98 -6.30
C LEU A 160 11.11 12.42 -6.86
N ALA A 161 11.53 13.66 -6.60
CA ALA A 161 12.83 14.17 -7.02
C ALA A 161 13.97 13.37 -6.40
N ASN A 162 13.88 13.08 -5.10
CA ASN A 162 14.88 12.26 -4.39
C ASN A 162 14.96 10.82 -4.94
N ALA A 163 13.79 10.21 -5.23
CA ALA A 163 13.75 8.88 -5.84
C ALA A 163 14.36 8.86 -7.24
N ALA A 164 14.15 9.91 -8.04
CA ALA A 164 14.73 10.04 -9.37
C ALA A 164 16.25 10.21 -9.35
N GLN A 165 16.79 10.88 -8.34
CA GLN A 165 18.24 11.02 -8.12
C GLN A 165 18.88 9.68 -7.73
N ALA A 166 18.27 8.95 -6.79
CA ALA A 166 18.76 7.65 -6.33
C ALA A 166 18.84 6.60 -7.46
N ASN A 167 17.97 6.69 -8.46
CA ASN A 167 17.99 5.78 -9.61
C ASN A 167 19.05 6.14 -10.68
N ARG A 168 19.78 7.27 -10.51
CA ARG A 168 20.85 7.70 -11.44
C ARG A 168 22.25 7.44 -10.88
N ALA A 169 22.36 7.18 -9.59
CA ALA A 169 23.60 6.88 -8.89
C ALA A 169 23.89 5.39 -8.87
#